data_e8a6808a8a8e4af37ec86a481ca6c562
#
_entry.id   e8a6808a8a8e4af37ec86a481ca6c562
#
_cell.length_a   1.000
_cell.length_b   1.000
_cell.length_c   1.000
_cell.angle_alpha   90.00
_cell.angle_beta   90.00
_cell.angle_gamma   90.00
#
_symmetry.space_group_name_H-M   'P 1'
#
loop_
_entity.id
_entity.type
_entity.pdbx_description
1 polymer ?
#
loop_
_entity_poly.entity_id
_entity_poly.type
_entity_poly.pdbx_seq_one_letter_code
_entity_poly.pdbx_strand_id
1 'polypeptide(L)'
;MNAQELIDTARALVAGDKGLLAMDESNPTCNKRFARLGIPQTEEARRAYRELIVTTPRLGECISGAILFDETIRQRKKNGTPFVKAITDAGIIPGIKVDTGAKDLAGHPGERITEGLDRLRDRLKEYFQMGARFAKWRAVIVIGEGLPSRGCIEANAQALARYAALCQEAGLVPVVEPEVLMDGGHTLERCCEVTEEVLRTAFNQLCTQRVTLEGMILKPNRRSRRFGKMNSINNQTRTVRRALPKE
;
A
#
# COMPACT_ATOMS: atom_id res chain seq x y z
N MET A 1 -11.26 20.15 -1.68
CA MET A 1 -10.02 19.58 -2.25
C MET A 1 -10.13 19.47 -3.75
N ASN A 2 -9.06 19.73 -4.48
CA ASN A 2 -9.07 19.69 -5.93
C ASN A 2 -8.82 18.23 -6.38
N ALA A 3 -9.82 17.58 -6.99
CA ALA A 3 -9.67 16.22 -7.53
C ALA A 3 -8.51 16.14 -8.53
N GLN A 4 -8.21 17.24 -9.23
CA GLN A 4 -7.12 17.30 -10.19
C GLN A 4 -5.74 17.10 -9.52
N GLU A 5 -5.51 17.65 -8.33
CA GLU A 5 -4.25 17.45 -7.59
C GLU A 5 -4.01 16.00 -7.21
N LEU A 6 -5.07 15.26 -6.84
CA LEU A 6 -4.99 13.81 -6.58
C LEU A 6 -4.63 13.05 -7.86
N ILE A 7 -5.29 13.37 -8.98
CA ILE A 7 -5.04 12.74 -10.28
C ILE A 7 -3.62 13.00 -10.75
N ASP A 8 -3.13 14.22 -10.62
CA ASP A 8 -1.77 14.60 -11.04
C ASP A 8 -0.72 13.91 -10.15
N THR A 9 -0.96 13.83 -8.84
CA THR A 9 -0.09 13.08 -7.93
C THR A 9 -0.10 11.59 -8.24
N ALA A 10 -1.26 10.99 -8.50
CA ALA A 10 -1.37 9.58 -8.89
C ALA A 10 -0.62 9.29 -10.20
N ARG A 11 -0.72 10.17 -11.19
CA ARG A 11 0.03 10.07 -12.44
C ARG A 11 1.53 10.19 -12.22
N ALA A 12 1.97 11.15 -11.39
CA ALA A 12 3.38 11.34 -11.07
C ALA A 12 3.99 10.10 -10.37
N LEU A 13 3.23 9.41 -9.51
CA LEU A 13 3.66 8.20 -8.83
C LEU A 13 3.92 7.02 -9.77
N VAL A 14 3.27 6.97 -10.94
CA VAL A 14 3.40 5.87 -11.92
C VAL A 14 4.02 6.34 -13.24
N ALA A 15 4.57 7.54 -13.27
CA ALA A 15 5.15 8.12 -14.49
C ALA A 15 6.50 7.48 -14.85
N GLY A 16 6.73 7.28 -16.15
CA GLY A 16 7.97 6.74 -16.69
C GLY A 16 8.26 5.31 -16.22
N ASP A 17 9.54 4.97 -16.13
CA ASP A 17 10.02 3.65 -15.71
C ASP A 17 10.36 3.58 -14.22
N LYS A 18 9.87 4.55 -13.41
CA LYS A 18 10.12 4.61 -11.98
C LYS A 18 9.18 3.72 -11.19
N GLY A 19 9.67 3.21 -10.06
CA GLY A 19 8.90 2.39 -9.14
C GLY A 19 8.55 3.10 -7.84
N LEU A 20 7.62 2.51 -7.07
CA LEU A 20 7.36 2.88 -5.68
C LEU A 20 8.26 2.07 -4.74
N LEU A 21 9.01 2.76 -3.90
CA LEU A 21 9.85 2.15 -2.88
C LEU A 21 9.04 1.82 -1.64
N ALA A 22 8.92 0.53 -1.31
CA ALA A 22 8.32 0.09 -0.06
C ALA A 22 9.41 0.01 1.02
N MET A 23 9.41 0.97 1.94
CA MET A 23 10.26 1.01 3.13
C MET A 23 9.42 1.24 4.40
N ASP A 24 8.24 0.65 4.39
CA ASP A 24 7.15 0.83 5.35
C ASP A 24 7.05 -0.32 6.38
N GLU A 25 8.11 -1.12 6.53
CA GLU A 25 8.12 -2.18 7.53
C GLU A 25 7.91 -1.60 8.93
N SER A 26 6.98 -2.21 9.66
CA SER A 26 6.76 -1.88 11.07
C SER A 26 8.00 -2.19 11.92
N ASN A 27 8.10 -1.57 13.09
CA ASN A 27 9.22 -1.81 14.02
C ASN A 27 9.41 -3.29 14.33
N PRO A 28 8.36 -4.09 14.65
CA PRO A 28 8.52 -5.53 14.84
C PRO A 28 9.05 -6.26 13.60
N THR A 29 8.64 -5.84 12.40
CA THR A 29 9.12 -6.45 11.14
C THR A 29 10.59 -6.14 10.89
N CYS A 30 11.02 -4.88 11.08
CA CYS A 30 12.43 -4.51 11.00
C CYS A 30 13.26 -5.27 12.04
N ASN A 31 12.81 -5.29 13.29
CA ASN A 31 13.50 -5.97 14.38
C ASN A 31 13.68 -7.47 14.11
N LYS A 32 12.64 -8.14 13.58
CA LYS A 32 12.74 -9.56 13.18
C LYS A 32 13.79 -9.81 12.08
N ARG A 33 13.94 -8.87 11.14
CA ARG A 33 14.98 -8.94 10.10
C ARG A 33 16.35 -8.67 10.69
N PHE A 34 16.49 -7.67 11.55
CA PHE A 34 17.73 -7.31 12.24
C PHE A 34 18.25 -8.44 13.13
N ALA A 35 17.37 -9.08 13.90
CA ALA A 35 17.72 -10.22 14.74
C ALA A 35 18.40 -11.35 13.94
N ARG A 36 17.93 -11.63 12.73
CA ARG A 36 18.52 -12.67 11.85
C ARG A 36 19.93 -12.34 11.35
N LEU A 37 20.30 -11.06 11.40
CA LEU A 37 21.57 -10.52 10.93
C LEU A 37 22.47 -10.07 12.09
N GLY A 38 22.09 -10.29 13.35
CA GLY A 38 22.83 -9.82 14.53
C GLY A 38 22.84 -8.30 14.69
N ILE A 39 21.94 -7.57 14.02
CA ILE A 39 21.84 -6.10 14.14
C ILE A 39 21.01 -5.74 15.37
N PRO A 40 21.43 -4.72 16.16
CA PRO A 40 20.64 -4.24 17.29
C PRO A 40 19.21 -3.83 16.90
N GLN A 41 18.22 -4.22 17.72
CA GLN A 41 16.81 -3.94 17.46
C GLN A 41 16.35 -2.61 18.07
N THR A 42 17.17 -1.58 17.93
CA THR A 42 16.95 -0.25 18.50
C THR A 42 16.34 0.72 17.47
N GLU A 43 15.76 1.81 17.96
CA GLU A 43 15.29 2.90 17.09
C GLU A 43 16.45 3.48 16.26
N GLU A 44 17.62 3.66 16.87
CA GLU A 44 18.80 4.18 16.18
C GLU A 44 19.27 3.27 15.05
N ALA A 45 19.25 1.95 15.23
CA ALA A 45 19.58 1.01 14.17
C ALA A 45 18.54 1.07 13.02
N ARG A 46 17.25 1.21 13.34
CA ARG A 46 16.20 1.41 12.33
C ARG A 46 16.37 2.75 11.62
N ARG A 47 16.66 3.82 12.35
CA ARG A 47 16.95 5.14 11.78
C ARG A 47 18.13 5.08 10.80
N ALA A 48 19.24 4.47 11.20
CA ALA A 48 20.43 4.32 10.37
C ALA A 48 20.13 3.49 9.09
N TYR A 49 19.38 2.41 9.24
CA TYR A 49 18.90 1.62 8.10
C TYR A 49 18.06 2.45 7.11
N ARG A 50 17.12 3.25 7.60
CA ARG A 50 16.30 4.15 6.78
C ARG A 50 17.14 5.25 6.13
N GLU A 51 18.10 5.82 6.88
CA GLU A 51 19.02 6.82 6.35
C GLU A 51 19.82 6.27 5.17
N LEU A 52 20.38 5.06 5.30
CA LEU A 52 21.10 4.40 4.21
C LEU A 52 20.26 4.33 2.92
N ILE A 53 18.97 4.00 3.04
CA ILE A 53 18.07 3.90 1.88
C ILE A 53 17.84 5.29 1.26
N VAL A 54 17.40 6.27 2.05
CA VAL A 54 16.99 7.58 1.53
C VAL A 54 18.15 8.45 1.06
N THR A 55 19.40 8.10 1.44
CA THR A 55 20.61 8.79 1.00
C THR A 55 21.33 8.07 -0.16
N THR A 56 20.74 7.02 -0.70
CA THR A 56 21.28 6.33 -1.87
C THR A 56 21.40 7.33 -3.04
N PRO A 57 22.61 7.50 -3.61
CA PRO A 57 22.80 8.40 -4.74
C PRO A 57 21.89 8.07 -5.91
N ARG A 58 21.33 9.07 -6.55
CA ARG A 58 20.48 8.95 -7.75
C ARG A 58 19.17 8.15 -7.52
N LEU A 59 18.75 7.97 -6.27
CA LEU A 59 17.53 7.19 -5.94
C LEU A 59 16.30 7.75 -6.70
N GLY A 60 16.16 9.06 -6.81
CA GLY A 60 15.05 9.71 -7.51
C GLY A 60 15.01 9.48 -9.02
N GLU A 61 16.06 8.93 -9.63
CA GLU A 61 16.05 8.55 -11.05
C GLU A 61 15.24 7.27 -11.29
N CYS A 62 15.17 6.37 -10.28
CA CYS A 62 14.51 5.07 -10.36
C CYS A 62 13.21 5.01 -9.53
N ILE A 63 13.03 5.93 -8.57
CA ILE A 63 11.92 5.90 -7.60
C ILE A 63 11.11 7.18 -7.73
N SER A 64 9.80 7.03 -7.92
CA SER A 64 8.83 8.13 -7.97
C SER A 64 8.23 8.46 -6.61
N GLY A 65 8.04 7.47 -5.75
CA GLY A 65 7.47 7.63 -4.43
C GLY A 65 8.01 6.64 -3.42
N ALA A 66 8.10 7.01 -2.14
CA ALA A 66 8.57 6.14 -1.06
C ALA A 66 7.52 6.03 0.04
N ILE A 67 7.13 4.79 0.38
CA ILE A 67 6.17 4.50 1.44
C ILE A 67 6.94 4.40 2.76
N LEU A 68 6.67 5.31 3.68
CA LEU A 68 7.29 5.36 5.00
C LEU A 68 6.44 4.65 6.06
N PHE A 69 7.06 4.33 7.20
CA PHE A 69 6.39 3.95 8.43
C PHE A 69 6.25 5.17 9.36
N ASP A 70 5.33 5.15 10.32
CA ASP A 70 5.08 6.29 11.23
C ASP A 70 6.35 6.76 11.97
N GLU A 71 7.15 5.83 12.51
CA GLU A 71 8.44 6.17 13.12
C GLU A 71 9.34 6.92 12.12
N THR A 72 9.42 6.43 10.90
CA THR A 72 10.35 6.94 9.87
C THR A 72 9.98 8.34 9.38
N ILE A 73 8.70 8.64 9.18
CA ILE A 73 8.27 9.96 8.72
C ILE A 73 8.59 11.07 9.75
N ARG A 74 8.69 10.70 11.03
CA ARG A 74 9.03 11.60 12.14
C ARG A 74 10.54 11.74 12.38
N GLN A 75 11.34 10.82 11.83
CA GLN A 75 12.77 10.74 12.06
C GLN A 75 13.58 11.73 11.19
N ARG A 76 14.83 11.91 11.62
CA ARG A 76 15.81 12.77 10.95
C ARG A 76 17.09 11.99 10.66
N LYS A 77 17.82 12.42 9.64
CA LYS A 77 19.19 12.00 9.38
C LYS A 77 20.10 12.38 10.55
N LYS A 78 21.25 11.75 10.64
CA LYS A 78 22.28 12.08 11.65
C LYS A 78 22.66 13.56 11.68
N ASN A 79 22.58 14.25 10.55
CA ASN A 79 22.84 15.69 10.44
C ASN A 79 21.63 16.59 10.77
N GLY A 80 20.54 16.04 11.28
CA GLY A 80 19.33 16.77 11.66
C GLY A 80 18.30 17.01 10.55
N THR A 81 18.60 16.70 9.29
CA THR A 81 17.66 16.87 8.18
C THR A 81 16.49 15.88 8.29
N PRO A 82 15.21 16.30 8.26
CA PRO A 82 14.07 15.39 8.24
C PRO A 82 14.14 14.42 7.05
N PHE A 83 13.75 13.15 7.24
CA PHE A 83 13.72 12.18 6.15
C PHE A 83 12.78 12.60 5.02
N VAL A 84 11.62 13.17 5.36
CA VAL A 84 10.67 13.69 4.36
C VAL A 84 11.35 14.72 3.46
N LYS A 85 12.13 15.66 4.04
CA LYS A 85 12.88 16.65 3.25
C LYS A 85 13.92 16.00 2.36
N ALA A 86 14.69 15.04 2.88
CA ALA A 86 15.71 14.33 2.09
C ALA A 86 15.10 13.58 0.89
N ILE A 87 13.93 12.96 1.08
CA ILE A 87 13.16 12.27 0.04
C ILE A 87 12.64 13.26 -1.00
N THR A 88 12.06 14.39 -0.56
CA THR A 88 11.53 15.42 -1.46
C THR A 88 12.65 16.11 -2.25
N ASP A 89 13.78 16.41 -1.62
CA ASP A 89 14.96 16.99 -2.29
C ASP A 89 15.54 16.07 -3.38
N ALA A 90 15.35 14.75 -3.23
CA ALA A 90 15.70 13.75 -4.24
C ALA A 90 14.65 13.61 -5.36
N GLY A 91 13.60 14.43 -5.37
CA GLY A 91 12.51 14.37 -6.36
C GLY A 91 11.56 13.18 -6.17
N ILE A 92 11.51 12.60 -4.96
CA ILE A 92 10.69 11.44 -4.62
C ILE A 92 9.48 11.92 -3.80
N ILE A 93 8.28 11.44 -4.13
CA ILE A 93 7.05 11.78 -3.42
C ILE A 93 6.96 10.97 -2.12
N PRO A 94 6.85 11.62 -0.92
CA PRO A 94 6.70 10.90 0.33
C PRO A 94 5.29 10.30 0.48
N GLY A 95 5.22 9.06 0.96
CA GLY A 95 3.98 8.38 1.31
C GLY A 95 4.08 7.71 2.67
N ILE A 96 2.95 7.20 3.16
CA ILE A 96 2.83 6.67 4.50
C ILE A 96 1.95 5.41 4.57
N LYS A 97 2.43 4.36 5.26
CA LYS A 97 1.60 3.22 5.64
C LYS A 97 0.71 3.62 6.81
N VAL A 98 -0.60 3.47 6.65
CA VAL A 98 -1.58 3.92 7.65
C VAL A 98 -2.39 2.80 8.29
N ASP A 99 -2.35 1.59 7.76
CA ASP A 99 -2.94 0.43 8.43
C ASP A 99 -2.15 0.04 9.69
N THR A 100 -2.81 -0.55 10.67
CA THR A 100 -2.22 -1.03 11.93
C THR A 100 -1.91 -2.53 11.91
N GLY A 101 -2.03 -3.16 10.74
CA GLY A 101 -1.73 -4.57 10.49
C GLY A 101 -2.96 -5.46 10.41
N ALA A 102 -2.75 -6.66 9.87
CA ALA A 102 -3.78 -7.68 9.75
C ALA A 102 -3.96 -8.43 11.08
N LYS A 103 -5.21 -8.59 11.51
CA LYS A 103 -5.67 -9.34 12.68
C LYS A 103 -6.53 -10.50 12.24
N ASP A 104 -6.77 -11.46 13.12
CA ASP A 104 -7.69 -12.55 12.84
C ASP A 104 -9.12 -11.98 12.73
N LEU A 105 -9.85 -12.42 11.70
CA LEU A 105 -11.23 -12.01 11.48
C LEU A 105 -12.14 -12.82 12.43
N ALA A 106 -12.85 -12.13 13.30
CA ALA A 106 -13.74 -12.77 14.27
C ALA A 106 -14.80 -13.65 13.58
N GLY A 107 -14.95 -14.88 14.06
CA GLY A 107 -15.88 -15.87 13.48
C GLY A 107 -15.42 -16.52 12.17
N HIS A 108 -14.20 -16.22 11.68
CA HIS A 108 -13.67 -16.71 10.40
C HIS A 108 -12.26 -17.30 10.60
N PRO A 109 -12.13 -18.54 11.09
CA PRO A 109 -10.82 -19.15 11.35
C PRO A 109 -9.91 -19.16 10.12
N GLY A 110 -8.66 -18.72 10.31
CA GLY A 110 -7.65 -18.64 9.23
C GLY A 110 -7.74 -17.42 8.32
N GLU A 111 -8.75 -16.58 8.48
CA GLU A 111 -8.93 -15.35 7.71
C GLU A 111 -8.54 -14.10 8.50
N ARG A 112 -8.24 -13.02 7.78
CA ARG A 112 -7.74 -11.79 8.39
C ARG A 112 -8.50 -10.57 7.93
N ILE A 113 -8.59 -9.60 8.86
CA ILE A 113 -9.02 -8.24 8.60
C ILE A 113 -7.89 -7.27 8.89
N THR A 114 -7.68 -6.30 8.02
CA THR A 114 -6.72 -5.23 8.29
C THR A 114 -7.39 -4.10 9.04
N GLU A 115 -6.82 -3.72 10.17
CA GLU A 115 -7.33 -2.67 11.05
C GLU A 115 -6.61 -1.34 10.84
N GLY A 116 -7.13 -0.26 11.45
CA GLY A 116 -6.52 1.06 11.46
C GLY A 116 -7.43 2.21 11.01
N LEU A 117 -8.74 1.97 10.85
CA LEU A 117 -9.71 3.03 10.51
C LEU A 117 -9.99 3.99 11.68
N ASP A 118 -9.81 3.53 12.91
CA ASP A 118 -10.03 4.36 14.09
C ASP A 118 -9.06 5.54 14.11
N ARG A 119 -9.62 6.75 14.26
CA ARG A 119 -8.91 8.03 14.23
C ARG A 119 -8.07 8.25 12.96
N LEU A 120 -8.34 7.51 11.87
CA LEU A 120 -7.56 7.62 10.63
C LEU A 120 -7.65 9.03 10.03
N ARG A 121 -8.82 9.69 10.09
CA ARG A 121 -9.01 11.05 9.58
C ARG A 121 -8.01 12.03 10.17
N ASP A 122 -7.78 11.98 11.49
CA ASP A 122 -6.86 12.90 12.16
C ASP A 122 -5.40 12.57 11.81
N ARG A 123 -5.06 11.28 11.79
CA ARG A 123 -3.71 10.84 11.37
C ARG A 123 -3.37 11.23 9.94
N LEU A 124 -4.33 11.13 9.01
CA LEU A 124 -4.10 11.53 7.61
C LEU A 124 -3.83 13.03 7.47
N LYS A 125 -4.55 13.87 8.23
CA LYS A 125 -4.30 15.33 8.27
C LYS A 125 -2.89 15.62 8.78
N GLU A 126 -2.47 14.96 9.86
CA GLU A 126 -1.13 15.09 10.42
C GLU A 126 -0.05 14.68 9.40
N TYR A 127 -0.19 13.53 8.76
CA TYR A 127 0.76 13.06 7.75
C TYR A 127 0.83 13.97 6.53
N PHE A 128 -0.30 14.51 6.09
CA PHE A 128 -0.31 15.51 5.02
C PHE A 128 0.50 16.76 5.39
N GLN A 129 0.33 17.26 6.62
CA GLN A 129 1.12 18.38 7.16
C GLN A 129 2.60 18.07 7.26
N MET A 130 2.96 16.81 7.55
CA MET A 130 4.35 16.34 7.54
C MET A 130 4.96 16.22 6.14
N GLY A 131 4.17 16.35 5.08
CA GLY A 131 4.62 16.30 3.69
C GLY A 131 4.27 15.04 2.93
N ALA A 132 3.56 14.07 3.51
CA ALA A 132 3.04 12.93 2.77
C ALA A 132 2.05 13.40 1.68
N ARG A 133 2.07 12.72 0.51
CA ARG A 133 1.16 12.98 -0.60
C ARG A 133 0.39 11.74 -1.04
N PHE A 134 0.75 10.59 -0.52
CA PHE A 134 0.00 9.36 -0.71
C PHE A 134 0.03 8.50 0.56
N ALA A 135 -0.93 7.60 0.69
CA ALA A 135 -1.00 6.66 1.79
C ALA A 135 -1.15 5.23 1.25
N LYS A 136 -0.80 4.23 2.06
CA LYS A 136 -0.91 2.82 1.69
C LYS A 136 -1.63 2.04 2.77
N TRP A 137 -2.55 1.17 2.32
CA TRP A 137 -3.25 0.20 3.16
C TRP A 137 -3.28 -1.15 2.45
N ARG A 138 -2.82 -2.18 3.13
CA ARG A 138 -2.77 -3.55 2.63
C ARG A 138 -3.82 -4.42 3.32
N ALA A 139 -4.74 -4.98 2.54
CA ALA A 139 -5.56 -6.11 2.95
C ALA A 139 -4.86 -7.43 2.53
N VAL A 140 -5.01 -8.48 3.32
CA VAL A 140 -4.38 -9.78 3.07
C VAL A 140 -5.45 -10.84 2.99
N ILE A 141 -5.57 -11.49 1.82
CA ILE A 141 -6.55 -12.54 1.53
C ILE A 141 -5.80 -13.86 1.31
N VAL A 142 -6.16 -14.87 2.10
CA VAL A 142 -5.56 -16.21 2.01
C VAL A 142 -6.45 -17.10 1.16
N ILE A 143 -5.85 -17.96 0.33
CA ILE A 143 -6.54 -19.03 -0.39
C ILE A 143 -6.27 -20.35 0.33
N GLY A 144 -7.34 -21.09 0.63
CA GLY A 144 -7.31 -22.39 1.28
C GLY A 144 -8.57 -23.19 0.99
N GLU A 145 -8.76 -24.30 1.69
CA GLU A 145 -10.00 -25.06 1.63
C GLU A 145 -11.14 -24.24 2.24
N GLY A 146 -12.17 -23.93 1.44
CA GLY A 146 -13.27 -23.04 1.83
C GLY A 146 -12.90 -21.56 2.01
N LEU A 147 -11.66 -21.15 1.68
CA LEU A 147 -11.18 -19.78 1.84
C LEU A 147 -10.83 -19.13 0.47
N PRO A 148 -11.00 -17.80 0.35
CA PRO A 148 -11.58 -16.88 1.32
C PRO A 148 -13.09 -17.00 1.40
N SER A 149 -13.67 -16.68 2.56
CA SER A 149 -15.11 -16.51 2.70
C SER A 149 -15.57 -15.19 2.11
N ARG A 150 -16.83 -15.11 1.73
CA ARG A 150 -17.46 -13.86 1.29
C ARG A 150 -17.37 -12.77 2.36
N GLY A 151 -17.53 -13.13 3.64
CA GLY A 151 -17.41 -12.21 4.77
C GLY A 151 -16.03 -11.55 4.84
N CYS A 152 -14.97 -12.34 4.65
CA CYS A 152 -13.60 -11.82 4.62
C CYS A 152 -13.37 -10.84 3.45
N ILE A 153 -13.82 -11.20 2.25
CA ILE A 153 -13.67 -10.35 1.06
C ILE A 153 -14.43 -9.04 1.24
N GLU A 154 -15.69 -9.08 1.66
CA GLU A 154 -16.54 -7.90 1.84
C GLU A 154 -16.00 -6.97 2.95
N ALA A 155 -15.60 -7.50 4.10
CA ALA A 155 -15.07 -6.72 5.21
C ALA A 155 -13.77 -5.97 4.82
N ASN A 156 -12.84 -6.66 4.15
CA ASN A 156 -11.61 -6.03 3.68
C ASN A 156 -11.85 -5.02 2.56
N ALA A 157 -12.75 -5.31 1.61
CA ALA A 157 -13.11 -4.38 0.54
C ALA A 157 -13.74 -3.10 1.09
N GLN A 158 -14.65 -3.21 2.07
CA GLN A 158 -15.24 -2.06 2.74
C GLN A 158 -14.19 -1.23 3.49
N ALA A 159 -13.28 -1.87 4.21
CA ALA A 159 -12.19 -1.18 4.91
C ALA A 159 -11.29 -0.41 3.93
N LEU A 160 -10.91 -1.03 2.80
CA LEU A 160 -10.13 -0.39 1.74
C LEU A 160 -10.84 0.83 1.14
N ALA A 161 -12.14 0.74 0.89
CA ALA A 161 -12.90 1.83 0.30
C ALA A 161 -13.07 3.01 1.27
N ARG A 162 -13.36 2.74 2.55
CA ARG A 162 -13.43 3.79 3.58
C ARG A 162 -12.08 4.47 3.79
N TYR A 163 -11.01 3.70 3.84
CA TYR A 163 -9.65 4.22 3.88
C TYR A 163 -9.37 5.14 2.69
N ALA A 164 -9.69 4.69 1.46
CA ALA A 164 -9.43 5.45 0.25
C ALA A 164 -10.19 6.79 0.23
N ALA A 165 -11.47 6.80 0.62
CA ALA A 165 -12.27 8.02 0.73
C ALA A 165 -11.68 9.00 1.76
N LEU A 166 -11.24 8.53 2.93
CA LEU A 166 -10.58 9.34 3.95
C LEU A 166 -9.24 9.92 3.45
N CYS A 167 -8.47 9.16 2.68
CA CYS A 167 -7.24 9.65 2.07
C CYS A 167 -7.53 10.82 1.12
N GLN A 168 -8.48 10.64 0.20
CA GLN A 168 -8.84 11.68 -0.76
C GLN A 168 -9.39 12.92 -0.07
N GLU A 169 -10.18 12.77 0.99
CA GLU A 169 -10.64 13.88 1.84
C GLU A 169 -9.44 14.66 2.43
N ALA A 170 -8.37 13.97 2.83
CA ALA A 170 -7.18 14.58 3.41
C ALA A 170 -6.15 15.08 2.38
N GLY A 171 -6.37 14.91 1.07
CA GLY A 171 -5.41 15.30 0.01
C GLY A 171 -4.33 14.28 -0.30
N LEU A 172 -4.54 13.05 0.10
CA LEU A 172 -3.60 11.96 -0.12
C LEU A 172 -4.12 10.98 -1.18
N VAL A 173 -3.27 10.60 -2.11
CA VAL A 173 -3.58 9.52 -3.06
C VAL A 173 -3.58 8.18 -2.31
N PRO A 174 -4.69 7.42 -2.29
CA PRO A 174 -4.71 6.10 -1.68
C PRO A 174 -4.04 5.06 -2.57
N VAL A 175 -3.07 4.30 -2.03
CA VAL A 175 -2.61 3.04 -2.61
C VAL A 175 -3.45 1.92 -2.00
N VAL A 176 -4.39 1.42 -2.79
CA VAL A 176 -5.34 0.35 -2.42
C VAL A 176 -4.70 -0.98 -2.75
N GLU A 177 -4.37 -1.79 -1.71
CA GLU A 177 -3.65 -3.05 -1.87
C GLU A 177 -4.50 -4.25 -1.38
N PRO A 178 -5.46 -4.75 -2.19
CA PRO A 178 -6.20 -5.99 -1.92
C PRO A 178 -5.34 -7.18 -2.35
N GLU A 179 -4.39 -7.60 -1.50
CA GLU A 179 -3.44 -8.64 -1.84
C GLU A 179 -4.01 -10.03 -1.57
N VAL A 180 -4.26 -10.79 -2.63
CA VAL A 180 -4.48 -12.23 -2.56
C VAL A 180 -3.12 -12.91 -2.50
N LEU A 181 -2.86 -13.69 -1.44
CA LEU A 181 -1.58 -14.37 -1.26
C LEU A 181 -1.42 -15.48 -2.30
N MET A 182 -0.24 -15.53 -2.90
CA MET A 182 0.12 -16.55 -3.89
C MET A 182 0.77 -17.79 -3.24
N ASP A 183 1.00 -17.75 -1.93
CA ASP A 183 1.56 -18.85 -1.17
C ASP A 183 0.45 -19.87 -0.85
N GLY A 184 0.75 -21.15 -1.04
CA GLY A 184 -0.17 -22.24 -0.76
C GLY A 184 -0.18 -23.32 -1.83
N GLY A 185 -1.08 -24.29 -1.71
CA GLY A 185 -1.23 -25.42 -2.63
C GLY A 185 -2.29 -25.22 -3.72
N HIS A 186 -2.86 -24.01 -3.85
CA HIS A 186 -3.90 -23.71 -4.84
C HIS A 186 -3.33 -23.54 -6.26
N THR A 187 -4.17 -23.76 -7.27
CA THR A 187 -3.79 -23.62 -8.69
C THR A 187 -3.78 -22.13 -9.10
N LEU A 188 -3.18 -21.86 -10.26
CA LEU A 188 -3.20 -20.53 -10.90
C LEU A 188 -4.63 -20.07 -11.20
N GLU A 189 -5.45 -20.99 -11.71
CA GLU A 189 -6.85 -20.73 -12.04
C GLU A 189 -7.63 -20.29 -10.80
N ARG A 190 -7.45 -21.01 -9.67
CA ARG A 190 -8.09 -20.63 -8.40
C ARG A 190 -7.61 -19.27 -7.92
N CYS A 191 -6.32 -18.98 -8.01
CA CYS A 191 -5.78 -17.66 -7.67
C CYS A 191 -6.40 -16.55 -8.53
N CYS A 192 -6.59 -16.81 -9.82
CA CYS A 192 -7.22 -15.86 -10.76
C CYS A 192 -8.68 -15.59 -10.39
N GLU A 193 -9.47 -16.64 -10.14
CA GLU A 193 -10.89 -16.54 -9.73
C GLU A 193 -11.04 -15.69 -8.45
N VAL A 194 -10.27 -16.01 -7.41
CA VAL A 194 -10.31 -15.28 -6.14
C VAL A 194 -9.87 -13.83 -6.33
N THR A 195 -8.81 -13.60 -7.11
CA THR A 195 -8.34 -12.24 -7.38
C THR A 195 -9.40 -11.42 -8.12
N GLU A 196 -10.09 -12.01 -9.10
CA GLU A 196 -11.17 -11.33 -9.83
C GLU A 196 -12.34 -10.98 -8.87
N GLU A 197 -12.75 -11.91 -8.02
CA GLU A 197 -13.81 -11.67 -7.03
C GLU A 197 -13.44 -10.57 -6.03
N VAL A 198 -12.22 -10.60 -5.48
CA VAL A 198 -11.70 -9.60 -4.56
C VAL A 198 -11.63 -8.22 -5.21
N LEU A 199 -11.12 -8.14 -6.44
CA LEU A 199 -11.04 -6.86 -7.17
C LEU A 199 -12.42 -6.31 -7.50
N ARG A 200 -13.34 -7.15 -7.98
CA ARG A 200 -14.73 -6.73 -8.27
C ARG A 200 -15.40 -6.17 -7.02
N THR A 201 -15.29 -6.87 -5.89
CA THR A 201 -15.87 -6.43 -4.62
C THR A 201 -15.21 -5.12 -4.14
N ALA A 202 -13.88 -5.00 -4.23
CA ALA A 202 -13.16 -3.79 -3.86
C ALA A 202 -13.59 -2.58 -4.71
N PHE A 203 -13.69 -2.73 -6.05
CA PHE A 203 -14.14 -1.64 -6.92
C PHE A 203 -15.60 -1.25 -6.66
N ASN A 204 -16.50 -2.20 -6.43
CA ASN A 204 -17.87 -1.91 -6.05
C ASN A 204 -17.94 -1.07 -4.76
N GLN A 205 -17.14 -1.42 -3.75
CA GLN A 205 -17.07 -0.65 -2.51
C GLN A 205 -16.43 0.74 -2.72
N LEU A 206 -15.38 0.85 -3.53
CA LEU A 206 -14.76 2.14 -3.89
C LEU A 206 -15.77 3.08 -4.56
N CYS A 207 -16.54 2.60 -5.53
CA CYS A 207 -17.60 3.35 -6.19
C CYS A 207 -18.71 3.75 -5.20
N THR A 208 -19.15 2.83 -4.34
CA THR A 208 -20.14 3.10 -3.29
C THR A 208 -19.68 4.22 -2.34
N GLN A 209 -18.39 4.24 -2.00
CA GLN A 209 -17.79 5.30 -1.18
C GLN A 209 -17.40 6.57 -1.96
N ARG A 210 -17.77 6.66 -3.25
CA ARG A 210 -17.50 7.79 -4.15
C ARG A 210 -16.01 8.15 -4.26
N VAL A 211 -15.15 7.14 -4.26
CA VAL A 211 -13.71 7.34 -4.47
C VAL A 211 -13.45 7.69 -5.93
N THR A 212 -12.69 8.76 -6.16
CA THR A 212 -12.21 9.13 -7.50
C THR A 212 -11.14 8.13 -7.93
N LEU A 213 -11.46 7.24 -8.88
CA LEU A 213 -10.59 6.13 -9.27
C LEU A 213 -9.30 6.59 -9.95
N GLU A 214 -9.35 7.70 -10.70
CA GLU A 214 -8.18 8.32 -11.34
C GLU A 214 -7.20 8.90 -10.32
N GLY A 215 -7.69 9.22 -9.11
CA GLY A 215 -6.90 9.75 -7.99
C GLY A 215 -6.44 8.67 -7.01
N MET A 216 -6.30 7.40 -7.44
CA MET A 216 -5.79 6.31 -6.61
C MET A 216 -4.78 5.43 -7.36
N ILE A 217 -4.03 4.63 -6.61
CA ILE A 217 -3.16 3.57 -7.15
C ILE A 217 -3.72 2.22 -6.71
N LEU A 218 -3.94 1.32 -7.66
CA LEU A 218 -4.24 -0.09 -7.37
C LEU A 218 -2.95 -0.90 -7.31
N LYS A 219 -2.73 -1.61 -6.20
CA LYS A 219 -1.61 -2.54 -6.02
C LYS A 219 -2.16 -3.93 -5.63
N PRO A 220 -2.56 -4.76 -6.62
CA PRO A 220 -3.26 -6.01 -6.31
C PRO A 220 -2.30 -7.03 -5.68
N ASN A 221 -1.55 -7.80 -6.44
CA ASN A 221 -0.70 -8.88 -5.94
C ASN A 221 0.78 -8.60 -6.12
N ARG A 222 1.63 -9.26 -5.32
CA ARG A 222 3.06 -9.35 -5.61
C ARG A 222 3.27 -10.18 -6.87
N ARG A 223 4.11 -9.70 -7.78
CA ARG A 223 4.51 -10.46 -8.97
C ARG A 223 5.40 -11.62 -8.56
N SER A 224 4.94 -12.87 -8.72
CA SER A 224 5.81 -14.04 -8.61
C SER A 224 6.64 -14.20 -9.89
N ARG A 225 7.94 -14.51 -9.76
CA ARG A 225 8.78 -14.89 -10.90
C ARG A 225 8.33 -16.18 -11.61
N ARG A 226 7.42 -16.94 -11.02
CA ARG A 226 6.85 -18.17 -11.60
C ARG A 226 5.82 -17.92 -12.70
N PHE A 227 5.21 -16.75 -12.75
CA PHE A 227 4.33 -16.34 -13.84
C PHE A 227 5.19 -15.70 -14.93
N GLY A 228 5.53 -16.48 -15.97
CA GLY A 228 6.32 -16.03 -17.12
C GLY A 228 5.79 -14.70 -17.69
N LYS A 229 6.67 -13.95 -18.34
CA LYS A 229 6.49 -12.63 -18.97
C LYS A 229 5.03 -12.31 -19.39
N MET A 230 4.18 -11.91 -18.46
CA MET A 230 2.94 -11.21 -18.78
C MET A 230 3.24 -9.71 -18.75
N ASN A 231 3.07 -9.06 -19.89
CA ASN A 231 3.27 -7.62 -20.07
C ASN A 231 2.46 -6.84 -19.05
N SER A 232 3.16 -6.19 -18.09
CA SER A 232 2.61 -5.71 -16.82
C SER A 232 1.57 -4.58 -16.95
N ILE A 233 1.59 -3.79 -17.99
CA ILE A 233 0.74 -2.60 -18.12
C ILE A 233 -0.59 -2.93 -18.82
N ASN A 234 -0.59 -3.74 -19.88
CA ASN A 234 -1.81 -4.07 -20.63
C ASN A 234 -2.76 -5.02 -19.88
N ASN A 235 -2.26 -5.83 -18.94
CA ASN A 235 -3.10 -6.75 -18.18
C ASN A 235 -3.74 -6.12 -16.94
N GLN A 236 -3.09 -5.16 -16.27
CA GLN A 236 -3.75 -4.39 -15.20
C GLN A 236 -4.97 -3.64 -15.76
N THR A 237 -4.83 -3.01 -16.92
CA THR A 237 -5.94 -2.30 -17.59
C THR A 237 -7.07 -3.26 -18.01
N ARG A 238 -6.75 -4.49 -18.43
CA ARG A 238 -7.75 -5.52 -18.77
C ARG A 238 -8.48 -6.04 -17.53
N THR A 239 -7.76 -6.32 -16.43
CA THR A 239 -8.35 -6.78 -15.17
C THR A 239 -9.22 -5.70 -14.54
N VAL A 240 -8.76 -4.45 -14.54
CA VAL A 240 -9.55 -3.30 -14.07
C VAL A 240 -10.81 -3.11 -14.92
N ARG A 241 -10.72 -3.18 -16.26
CA ARG A 241 -11.90 -3.08 -17.15
C ARG A 241 -12.92 -4.20 -16.96
N ARG A 242 -12.48 -5.42 -16.57
CA ARG A 242 -13.40 -6.52 -16.24
C ARG A 242 -14.04 -6.39 -14.85
N ALA A 243 -13.36 -5.72 -13.91
CA ALA A 243 -13.83 -5.51 -12.54
C ALA A 243 -14.78 -4.31 -12.40
N LEU A 244 -14.80 -3.39 -13.39
CA LEU A 244 -15.73 -2.26 -13.38
C LEU A 244 -17.17 -2.75 -13.61
N PRO A 245 -18.18 -2.17 -12.92
CA PRO A 245 -19.59 -2.42 -13.22
C PRO A 245 -19.85 -2.15 -14.71
N LYS A 246 -20.56 -3.04 -15.37
CA LYS A 246 -21.13 -2.75 -16.70
C LYS A 246 -22.31 -1.80 -16.48
N GLU A 247 -22.30 -0.65 -17.15
CA GLU A 247 -23.43 0.27 -17.21
C GLU A 247 -24.66 -0.46 -17.79
#